data_589578aec305df0a23970978d107189e
#
_entry.id   589578aec305df0a23970978d107189e
#
_cell.length_a   1.000
_cell.length_b   1.000
_cell.length_c   1.000
_cell.angle_alpha   90.00
_cell.angle_beta   90.00
_cell.angle_gamma   90.00
#
_symmetry.space_group_name_H-M   'P 1'
#
loop_
_entity.id
_entity.type
_entity.pdbx_description
1 polymer ?
#
loop_
_entity_poly.entity_id
_entity_poly.type
_entity_poly.pdbx_seq_one_letter_code
_entity_poly.pdbx_strand_id
1 'polypeptide(L)'
;MNLSTILLVVVAVYCIYRLIAMQKETSTNKKILRILGAFGDKQEFEETLNQEFSPENTPDYTARLQALRVWGGAYHDDEDMFREGLANLDVSVLLPGDNPKSAVGMNESTFFWLLLFAPNNLYSKNRMDQISAIYEKMEPYREELEHEMVWQLGLANKAYYEKSGDLGRAFYDRVMEGDYADLHYTKDLIGIYKHIITAMQCRIWLDEGEMEKYDESIGVLDEFRKAPLGRRWLEELGMKAAEEAEPADEETAEAEEEPAGTEAEPADSEAETAEAEEETATEGQGE
;
A
#
# COMPACT_ATOMS: atom_id res chain seq x y z
N MET A 1 52.22 1.35 9.22
CA MET A 1 50.93 0.69 9.02
C MET A 1 50.89 0.14 7.60
N ASN A 2 50.69 -1.17 7.42
CA ASN A 2 50.73 -1.77 6.09
C ASN A 2 49.50 -1.37 5.28
N LEU A 3 49.63 -1.25 3.95
CA LEU A 3 48.54 -0.87 3.04
C LEU A 3 47.29 -1.75 3.24
N SER A 4 47.49 -3.05 3.50
CA SER A 4 46.41 -4.00 3.82
C SER A 4 45.64 -3.66 5.11
N THR A 5 46.34 -3.14 6.14
CA THR A 5 45.69 -2.71 7.39
C THR A 5 44.85 -1.46 7.18
N ILE A 6 45.33 -0.52 6.36
CA ILE A 6 44.54 0.69 6.00
C ILE A 6 43.27 0.30 5.23
N LEU A 7 43.40 -0.59 4.22
CA LEU A 7 42.27 -1.05 3.45
C LEU A 7 41.22 -1.76 4.32
N LEU A 8 41.67 -2.60 5.26
CA LEU A 8 40.79 -3.34 6.17
C LEU A 8 40.01 -2.37 7.10
N VAL A 9 40.68 -1.32 7.61
CA VAL A 9 40.02 -0.30 8.41
C VAL A 9 38.98 0.49 7.59
N VAL A 10 39.31 0.87 6.35
CA VAL A 10 38.36 1.57 5.47
C VAL A 10 37.11 0.70 5.16
N VAL A 11 37.32 -0.59 4.87
CA VAL A 11 36.19 -1.52 4.63
C VAL A 11 35.36 -1.69 5.91
N ALA A 12 35.99 -1.83 7.08
CA ALA A 12 35.26 -1.96 8.34
C ALA A 12 34.42 -0.70 8.65
N VAL A 13 34.97 0.49 8.47
CA VAL A 13 34.26 1.78 8.65
C VAL A 13 33.10 1.89 7.67
N TYR A 14 33.30 1.50 6.40
CA TYR A 14 32.23 1.48 5.39
C TYR A 14 31.11 0.50 5.77
N CYS A 15 31.44 -0.73 6.22
CA CYS A 15 30.45 -1.71 6.67
C CYS A 15 29.65 -1.19 7.88
N ILE A 16 30.31 -0.58 8.86
CA ILE A 16 29.63 0.00 10.02
C ILE A 16 28.69 1.13 9.58
N TYR A 17 29.15 2.03 8.70
CA TYR A 17 28.32 3.08 8.16
C TYR A 17 27.06 2.54 7.45
N ARG A 18 27.24 1.51 6.61
CA ARG A 18 26.11 0.85 5.91
C ARG A 18 25.13 0.20 6.88
N LEU A 19 25.62 -0.48 7.92
CA LEU A 19 24.77 -1.08 8.95
C LEU A 19 23.95 -0.04 9.70
N ILE A 20 24.56 1.10 10.08
CA ILE A 20 23.86 2.21 10.75
C ILE A 20 22.78 2.80 9.81
N ALA A 21 23.12 3.01 8.52
CA ALA A 21 22.18 3.52 7.54
C ALA A 21 20.98 2.58 7.35
N MET A 22 21.23 1.27 7.21
CA MET A 22 20.17 0.25 7.10
C MET A 22 19.30 0.19 8.36
N GLN A 23 19.89 0.29 9.57
CA GLN A 23 19.11 0.30 10.80
C GLN A 23 18.21 1.54 10.90
N LYS A 24 18.71 2.70 10.50
CA LYS A 24 17.95 3.95 10.48
C LYS A 24 16.78 3.88 9.50
N GLU A 25 17.03 3.40 8.30
CA GLU A 25 16.02 3.16 7.27
C GLU A 25 14.93 2.18 7.73
N THR A 26 15.34 1.05 8.31
CA THR A 26 14.41 0.04 8.87
C THR A 26 13.55 0.65 9.99
N SER A 27 14.12 1.51 10.83
CA SER A 27 13.39 2.21 11.90
C SER A 27 12.34 3.16 11.31
N THR A 28 12.71 3.97 10.32
CA THR A 28 11.80 4.90 9.64
C THR A 28 10.64 4.15 8.96
N ASN A 29 10.94 3.05 8.26
CA ASN A 29 9.92 2.24 7.61
C ASN A 29 8.94 1.61 8.62
N LYS A 30 9.43 1.15 9.78
CA LYS A 30 8.55 0.64 10.85
C LYS A 30 7.61 1.72 11.39
N LYS A 31 8.07 2.97 11.52
CA LYS A 31 7.24 4.09 11.93
C LYS A 31 6.16 4.40 10.89
N ILE A 32 6.51 4.45 9.61
CA ILE A 32 5.54 4.62 8.53
C ILE A 32 4.51 3.48 8.51
N LEU A 33 4.94 2.22 8.64
CA LEU A 33 4.03 1.07 8.68
C LEU A 33 3.08 1.12 9.89
N ARG A 34 3.53 1.65 11.04
CA ARG A 34 2.65 1.86 12.19
C ARG A 34 1.57 2.91 11.90
N ILE A 35 1.94 4.04 11.28
CA ILE A 35 0.98 5.07 10.87
C ILE A 35 -0.02 4.50 9.87
N LEU A 36 0.46 3.74 8.87
CA LEU A 36 -0.41 3.08 7.89
C LEU A 36 -1.30 2.00 8.52
N GLY A 37 -0.86 1.35 9.60
CA GLY A 37 -1.67 0.40 10.37
C GLY A 37 -2.86 1.07 11.06
N ALA A 38 -2.69 2.32 11.50
CA ALA A 38 -3.74 3.13 12.13
C ALA A 38 -4.65 3.84 11.09
N PHE A 39 -4.34 3.75 9.79
CA PHE A 39 -4.96 4.56 8.74
C PHE A 39 -6.48 4.41 8.61
N GLY A 40 -7.05 3.29 9.06
CA GLY A 40 -8.49 3.03 9.01
C GLY A 40 -9.31 3.80 10.04
N ASP A 41 -8.73 4.18 11.17
CA ASP A 41 -9.34 4.97 12.23
C ASP A 41 -8.75 6.38 12.25
N LYS A 42 -9.61 7.39 12.08
CA LYS A 42 -9.18 8.80 11.97
C LYS A 42 -8.40 9.25 13.21
N GLN A 43 -8.91 8.95 14.39
CA GLN A 43 -8.32 9.45 15.64
C GLN A 43 -6.97 8.74 15.90
N GLU A 44 -6.92 7.43 15.77
CA GLU A 44 -5.70 6.65 15.94
C GLU A 44 -4.62 7.06 14.93
N PHE A 45 -5.03 7.26 13.66
CA PHE A 45 -4.14 7.74 12.60
C PHE A 45 -3.54 9.11 12.94
N GLU A 46 -4.38 10.08 13.32
CA GLU A 46 -3.95 11.43 13.66
C GLU A 46 -3.02 11.46 14.87
N GLU A 47 -3.38 10.74 15.94
CA GLU A 47 -2.55 10.61 17.14
C GLU A 47 -1.20 9.98 16.81
N THR A 48 -1.18 8.87 16.06
CA THR A 48 0.04 8.18 15.67
C THR A 48 0.93 9.03 14.77
N LEU A 49 0.32 9.71 13.78
CA LEU A 49 1.03 10.61 12.88
C LEU A 49 1.67 11.78 13.65
N ASN A 50 0.91 12.43 14.53
CA ASN A 50 1.39 13.59 15.29
C ASN A 50 2.51 13.23 16.27
N GLN A 51 2.53 12.02 16.84
CA GLN A 51 3.62 11.52 17.68
C GLN A 51 4.97 11.44 16.95
N GLU A 52 4.95 11.27 15.61
CA GLU A 52 6.15 11.13 14.80
C GLU A 52 6.73 12.49 14.35
N PHE A 53 5.99 13.60 14.47
CA PHE A 53 6.54 14.91 14.18
C PHE A 53 7.50 15.36 15.30
N SER A 54 8.77 15.58 14.93
CA SER A 54 9.83 16.01 15.83
C SER A 54 10.77 16.98 15.11
N PRO A 55 11.32 18.00 15.82
CA PRO A 55 12.36 18.87 15.26
C PRO A 55 13.65 18.15 14.85
N GLU A 56 13.84 16.91 15.33
CA GLU A 56 15.00 16.07 15.01
C GLU A 56 14.81 15.27 13.73
N ASN A 57 13.62 15.32 13.13
CA ASN A 57 13.33 14.61 11.90
C ASN A 57 14.17 15.16 10.74
N THR A 58 14.58 14.24 9.86
CA THR A 58 15.19 14.65 8.59
C THR A 58 14.15 15.30 7.68
N PRO A 59 14.54 16.22 6.78
CA PRO A 59 13.59 16.91 5.89
C PRO A 59 12.74 15.93 5.05
N ASP A 60 13.37 14.87 4.53
CA ASP A 60 12.69 13.82 3.75
C ASP A 60 11.65 13.06 4.58
N TYR A 61 11.97 12.70 5.82
CA TYR A 61 11.00 12.04 6.71
C TYR A 61 9.84 12.98 7.06
N THR A 62 10.13 14.26 7.33
CA THR A 62 9.08 15.26 7.57
C THR A 62 8.16 15.41 6.34
N ALA A 63 8.72 15.48 5.14
CA ALA A 63 7.93 15.56 3.91
C ALA A 63 7.04 14.32 3.70
N ARG A 64 7.53 13.13 4.05
CA ARG A 64 6.72 11.90 4.02
C ARG A 64 5.57 11.93 5.02
N LEU A 65 5.78 12.47 6.23
CA LEU A 65 4.71 12.66 7.21
C LEU A 65 3.67 13.68 6.70
N GLN A 66 4.11 14.75 6.03
CA GLN A 66 3.17 15.71 5.41
C GLN A 66 2.40 15.08 4.26
N ALA A 67 3.03 14.24 3.45
CA ALA A 67 2.35 13.49 2.39
C ALA A 67 1.28 12.52 2.96
N LEU A 68 1.59 11.84 4.08
CA LEU A 68 0.60 11.02 4.80
C LEU A 68 -0.55 11.87 5.36
N ARG A 69 -0.27 13.10 5.81
CA ARG A 69 -1.31 14.03 6.25
C ARG A 69 -2.22 14.46 5.10
N VAL A 70 -1.66 14.72 3.92
CA VAL A 70 -2.44 15.00 2.70
C VAL A 70 -3.36 13.81 2.36
N TRP A 71 -2.79 12.61 2.31
CA TRP A 71 -3.57 11.42 1.99
C TRP A 71 -4.61 11.09 3.08
N GLY A 72 -4.24 11.15 4.36
CA GLY A 72 -5.17 10.96 5.48
C GLY A 72 -6.32 11.96 5.46
N GLY A 73 -6.03 13.23 5.19
CA GLY A 73 -7.04 14.27 5.03
C GLY A 73 -8.01 13.96 3.89
N ALA A 74 -7.49 13.51 2.74
CA ALA A 74 -8.32 13.08 1.61
C ALA A 74 -9.17 11.85 1.95
N TYR A 75 -8.60 10.86 2.63
CA TYR A 75 -9.27 9.62 3.01
C TYR A 75 -10.37 9.84 4.04
N HIS A 76 -10.08 10.58 5.10
CA HIS A 76 -11.01 10.85 6.22
C HIS A 76 -11.93 12.04 6.01
N ASP A 77 -11.88 12.68 4.84
CA ASP A 77 -12.63 13.91 4.51
C ASP A 77 -12.33 15.06 5.50
N ASP A 78 -11.05 15.18 5.88
CA ASP A 78 -10.56 16.23 6.76
C ASP A 78 -9.82 17.30 5.96
N GLU A 79 -10.54 18.39 5.66
CA GLU A 79 -10.01 19.48 4.84
C GLU A 79 -8.87 20.25 5.52
N ASP A 80 -8.90 20.38 6.84
CA ASP A 80 -7.86 21.08 7.58
C ASP A 80 -6.57 20.24 7.58
N MET A 81 -6.67 18.95 7.84
CA MET A 81 -5.55 18.02 7.76
C MET A 81 -4.94 18.01 6.35
N PHE A 82 -5.77 17.94 5.31
CA PHE A 82 -5.33 17.97 3.91
C PHE A 82 -4.57 19.26 3.60
N ARG A 83 -5.16 20.42 3.91
CA ARG A 83 -4.62 21.74 3.62
C ARG A 83 -3.29 22.00 4.37
N GLU A 84 -3.22 21.65 5.65
CA GLU A 84 -2.00 21.79 6.45
C GLU A 84 -0.89 20.89 5.91
N GLY A 85 -1.22 19.64 5.58
CA GLY A 85 -0.27 18.70 4.98
C GLY A 85 0.31 19.26 3.69
N LEU A 86 -0.54 19.72 2.78
CA LEU A 86 -0.13 20.24 1.47
C LEU A 86 0.66 21.55 1.59
N ALA A 87 0.28 22.46 2.49
CA ALA A 87 0.99 23.71 2.70
C ALA A 87 2.42 23.50 3.20
N ASN A 88 2.60 22.54 4.12
CA ASN A 88 3.90 22.26 4.75
C ASN A 88 4.74 21.18 4.00
N LEU A 89 4.21 20.63 2.91
CA LEU A 89 4.91 19.63 2.11
C LEU A 89 6.07 20.27 1.33
N ASP A 90 7.29 19.82 1.60
CA ASP A 90 8.47 20.15 0.79
C ASP A 90 8.71 19.03 -0.22
N VAL A 91 8.30 19.25 -1.46
CA VAL A 91 8.46 18.28 -2.55
C VAL A 91 9.92 18.11 -2.96
N SER A 92 10.74 19.17 -2.85
CA SER A 92 12.12 19.18 -3.32
C SER A 92 12.98 18.07 -2.70
N VAL A 93 12.69 17.72 -1.44
CA VAL A 93 13.44 16.67 -0.70
C VAL A 93 12.96 15.25 -1.02
N LEU A 94 11.86 15.12 -1.75
CA LEU A 94 11.30 13.84 -2.20
C LEU A 94 11.75 13.45 -3.62
N LEU A 95 12.31 14.41 -4.35
CA LEU A 95 12.76 14.18 -5.73
C LEU A 95 13.95 13.23 -5.78
N PRO A 96 14.13 12.49 -6.89
CA PRO A 96 15.31 11.68 -7.09
C PRO A 96 16.55 12.60 -7.06
N GLY A 97 17.39 12.44 -6.05
CA GLY A 97 18.66 13.16 -5.99
C GLY A 97 19.66 12.60 -7.02
N ASP A 98 20.83 13.24 -7.13
CA ASP A 98 21.92 12.85 -8.05
C ASP A 98 22.45 11.41 -7.84
N ASN A 99 21.93 10.68 -6.85
CA ASN A 99 22.25 9.28 -6.60
C ASN A 99 21.01 8.39 -6.73
N PRO A 100 20.67 7.93 -7.96
CA PRO A 100 19.45 7.17 -8.23
C PRO A 100 19.38 5.78 -7.54
N LYS A 101 20.42 5.36 -6.83
CA LYS A 101 20.48 4.01 -6.25
C LYS A 101 20.02 3.89 -4.79
N SER A 102 19.83 4.99 -4.08
CA SER A 102 19.56 4.92 -2.63
C SER A 102 18.21 5.44 -2.15
N ALA A 103 17.49 6.17 -2.97
CA ALA A 103 16.28 6.89 -2.52
C ALA A 103 15.02 6.60 -3.35
N VAL A 104 15.12 6.07 -4.56
CA VAL A 104 14.00 5.97 -5.51
C VAL A 104 12.80 5.22 -4.95
N GLY A 105 12.99 4.04 -4.33
CA GLY A 105 11.87 3.26 -3.83
C GLY A 105 11.07 3.91 -2.69
N MET A 106 11.72 4.67 -1.80
CA MET A 106 11.03 5.33 -0.68
C MET A 106 10.28 6.58 -1.14
N ASN A 107 10.86 7.37 -2.04
CA ASN A 107 10.23 8.57 -2.59
C ASN A 107 9.05 8.20 -3.49
N GLU A 108 9.20 7.19 -4.33
CA GLU A 108 8.14 6.69 -5.22
C GLU A 108 6.90 6.28 -4.42
N SER A 109 7.07 5.57 -3.29
CA SER A 109 5.96 5.24 -2.40
C SER A 109 5.23 6.48 -1.87
N THR A 110 5.95 7.56 -1.59
CA THR A 110 5.34 8.82 -1.14
C THR A 110 4.55 9.49 -2.27
N PHE A 111 5.05 9.45 -3.49
CA PHE A 111 4.32 9.93 -4.66
C PHE A 111 3.09 9.08 -4.98
N PHE A 112 3.09 7.76 -4.68
CA PHE A 112 1.86 6.96 -4.74
C PHE A 112 0.77 7.54 -3.85
N TRP A 113 1.09 7.93 -2.62
CA TRP A 113 0.10 8.54 -1.71
C TRP A 113 -0.46 9.84 -2.25
N LEU A 114 0.41 10.69 -2.80
CA LEU A 114 0.06 12.02 -3.27
C LEU A 114 -0.61 12.03 -4.65
N LEU A 115 -0.14 11.23 -5.59
CA LEU A 115 -0.55 11.31 -7.00
C LEU A 115 -1.56 10.24 -7.41
N LEU A 116 -1.70 9.19 -6.62
CA LEU A 116 -2.60 8.09 -6.94
C LEU A 116 -3.67 7.90 -5.87
N PHE A 117 -3.29 7.65 -4.60
CA PHE A 117 -4.28 7.32 -3.56
C PHE A 117 -5.10 8.52 -3.10
N ALA A 118 -4.48 9.66 -2.80
CA ALA A 118 -5.22 10.86 -2.38
C ALA A 118 -6.16 11.37 -3.48
N PRO A 119 -5.75 11.51 -4.77
CA PRO A 119 -6.66 11.90 -5.83
C PRO A 119 -7.83 10.94 -6.03
N ASN A 120 -7.64 9.62 -5.90
CA ASN A 120 -8.73 8.66 -6.00
C ASN A 120 -9.77 8.85 -4.87
N ASN A 121 -9.31 9.05 -3.62
CA ASN A 121 -10.20 9.35 -2.49
C ASN A 121 -10.97 10.67 -2.70
N LEU A 122 -10.32 11.69 -3.26
CA LEU A 122 -10.92 12.99 -3.55
C LEU A 122 -11.90 12.93 -4.72
N TYR A 123 -11.58 12.13 -5.74
CA TYR A 123 -12.45 11.93 -6.90
C TYR A 123 -13.80 11.34 -6.49
N SER A 124 -13.83 10.31 -5.67
CA SER A 124 -15.06 9.69 -5.18
C SER A 124 -15.97 10.66 -4.41
N LYS A 125 -15.38 11.73 -3.85
CA LYS A 125 -16.06 12.80 -3.11
C LYS A 125 -16.30 14.07 -3.93
N ASN A 126 -15.99 14.03 -5.23
CA ASN A 126 -16.10 15.16 -6.16
C ASN A 126 -15.30 16.41 -5.72
N ARG A 127 -14.12 16.22 -5.12
CA ARG A 127 -13.23 17.28 -4.62
C ARG A 127 -12.14 17.63 -5.64
N MET A 128 -12.54 18.04 -6.84
CA MET A 128 -11.62 18.32 -7.96
C MET A 128 -10.66 19.47 -7.69
N ASP A 129 -11.07 20.45 -6.89
CA ASP A 129 -10.23 21.56 -6.43
C ASP A 129 -9.03 21.07 -5.61
N GLN A 130 -9.23 20.10 -4.74
CA GLN A 130 -8.16 19.51 -3.94
C GLN A 130 -7.23 18.63 -4.79
N ILE A 131 -7.76 17.90 -5.78
CA ILE A 131 -6.95 17.19 -6.76
C ILE A 131 -6.04 18.17 -7.49
N SER A 132 -6.60 19.27 -8.02
CA SER A 132 -5.83 20.30 -8.71
C SER A 132 -4.75 20.91 -7.83
N ALA A 133 -5.04 21.17 -6.55
CA ALA A 133 -4.07 21.72 -5.61
C ALA A 133 -2.85 20.79 -5.39
N ILE A 134 -3.03 19.47 -5.41
CA ILE A 134 -1.91 18.51 -5.34
C ILE A 134 -1.00 18.69 -6.57
N TYR A 135 -1.57 18.73 -7.77
CA TYR A 135 -0.80 18.88 -9.01
C TYR A 135 -0.14 20.25 -9.13
N GLU A 136 -0.80 21.32 -8.71
CA GLU A 136 -0.20 22.66 -8.62
C GLU A 136 1.01 22.70 -7.70
N LYS A 137 0.99 21.96 -6.58
CA LYS A 137 2.13 21.81 -5.67
C LYS A 137 3.32 21.11 -6.32
N MET A 138 3.07 20.21 -7.27
CA MET A 138 4.09 19.44 -8.00
C MET A 138 4.59 20.17 -9.26
N GLU A 139 3.83 21.09 -9.82
CA GLU A 139 4.14 21.75 -11.11
C GLU A 139 5.53 22.40 -11.18
N PRO A 140 6.07 23.04 -10.11
CA PRO A 140 7.44 23.57 -10.12
C PRO A 140 8.54 22.53 -10.38
N TYR A 141 8.21 21.25 -10.21
CA TYR A 141 9.14 20.10 -10.31
C TYR A 141 8.82 19.20 -11.50
N ARG A 142 8.10 19.73 -12.48
CA ARG A 142 7.64 18.97 -13.63
C ARG A 142 8.79 18.34 -14.41
N GLU A 143 9.88 19.08 -14.63
CA GLU A 143 11.03 18.61 -15.41
C GLU A 143 11.71 17.40 -14.73
N GLU A 144 11.80 17.40 -13.40
CA GLU A 144 12.38 16.29 -12.63
C GLU A 144 11.45 15.07 -12.56
N LEU A 145 10.13 15.29 -12.68
CA LEU A 145 9.12 14.25 -12.57
C LEU A 145 8.70 13.65 -13.92
N GLU A 146 9.00 14.30 -15.05
CA GLU A 146 8.45 13.92 -16.36
C GLU A 146 8.77 12.50 -16.82
N HIS A 147 9.89 11.92 -16.33
CA HIS A 147 10.29 10.55 -16.62
C HIS A 147 9.88 9.54 -15.54
N GLU A 148 9.21 9.98 -14.48
CA GLU A 148 8.77 9.10 -13.40
C GLU A 148 7.41 8.44 -13.74
N MET A 149 7.36 7.10 -13.66
CA MET A 149 6.15 6.31 -13.94
C MET A 149 4.96 6.80 -13.10
N VAL A 150 5.19 7.07 -11.81
CA VAL A 150 4.15 7.52 -10.89
C VAL A 150 3.57 8.87 -11.30
N TRP A 151 4.39 9.79 -11.82
CA TRP A 151 3.93 11.07 -12.32
C TRP A 151 3.07 10.91 -13.57
N GLN A 152 3.54 10.13 -14.54
CA GLN A 152 2.82 9.89 -15.80
C GLN A 152 1.47 9.19 -15.54
N LEU A 153 1.44 8.19 -14.64
CA LEU A 153 0.21 7.54 -14.23
C LEU A 153 -0.73 8.52 -13.50
N GLY A 154 -0.17 9.36 -12.63
CA GLY A 154 -0.93 10.42 -11.96
C GLY A 154 -1.61 11.36 -12.96
N LEU A 155 -0.87 11.84 -13.99
CA LEU A 155 -1.43 12.69 -15.05
C LEU A 155 -2.50 11.96 -15.87
N ALA A 156 -2.31 10.68 -16.16
CA ALA A 156 -3.31 9.87 -16.86
C ALA A 156 -4.60 9.75 -16.05
N ASN A 157 -4.49 9.47 -14.74
CA ASN A 157 -5.64 9.41 -13.83
C ASN A 157 -6.32 10.79 -13.70
N LYS A 158 -5.53 11.86 -13.58
CA LYS A 158 -6.06 13.23 -13.53
C LYS A 158 -6.87 13.56 -14.79
N ALA A 159 -6.36 13.20 -15.97
CA ALA A 159 -7.08 13.40 -17.24
C ALA A 159 -8.43 12.67 -17.25
N TYR A 160 -8.50 11.45 -16.70
CA TYR A 160 -9.77 10.73 -16.52
C TYR A 160 -10.70 11.47 -15.56
N TYR A 161 -10.21 11.88 -14.38
CA TYR A 161 -11.03 12.59 -13.38
C TYR A 161 -11.62 13.90 -13.91
N GLU A 162 -10.84 14.63 -14.69
CA GLU A 162 -11.25 15.90 -15.31
C GLU A 162 -12.04 15.72 -16.60
N LYS A 163 -12.24 14.47 -17.06
CA LYS A 163 -12.86 14.16 -18.35
C LYS A 163 -12.21 14.90 -19.52
N SER A 164 -10.88 15.06 -19.48
CA SER A 164 -10.10 15.87 -20.41
C SER A 164 -9.56 15.10 -21.61
N GLY A 165 -10.16 13.96 -21.98
CA GLY A 165 -9.87 13.25 -23.21
C GLY A 165 -9.10 11.94 -23.06
N ASP A 166 -8.55 11.43 -24.18
CA ASP A 166 -7.98 10.07 -24.30
C ASP A 166 -6.52 9.93 -23.81
N LEU A 167 -5.90 11.00 -23.27
CA LEU A 167 -4.50 10.98 -22.87
C LEU A 167 -4.20 9.88 -21.83
N GLY A 168 -5.12 9.66 -20.90
CA GLY A 168 -4.99 8.61 -19.89
C GLY A 168 -4.98 7.22 -20.53
N ARG A 169 -5.91 6.98 -21.46
CA ARG A 169 -6.06 5.69 -22.13
C ARG A 169 -4.79 5.30 -22.92
N ALA A 170 -4.25 6.22 -23.70
CA ALA A 170 -3.03 5.96 -24.46
C ALA A 170 -1.85 5.57 -23.56
N PHE A 171 -1.75 6.19 -22.39
CA PHE A 171 -0.73 5.83 -21.40
C PHE A 171 -0.98 4.44 -20.81
N TYR A 172 -2.22 4.10 -20.45
CA TYR A 172 -2.56 2.79 -19.91
C TYR A 172 -2.22 1.68 -20.89
N ASP A 173 -2.65 1.80 -22.15
CA ASP A 173 -2.39 0.83 -23.20
C ASP A 173 -0.89 0.65 -23.40
N ARG A 174 -0.13 1.74 -23.50
CA ARG A 174 1.34 1.74 -23.62
C ARG A 174 2.00 0.92 -22.50
N VAL A 175 1.62 1.16 -21.24
CA VAL A 175 2.22 0.44 -20.08
C VAL A 175 1.81 -1.03 -20.08
N MET A 176 0.56 -1.35 -20.42
CA MET A 176 0.09 -2.75 -20.46
C MET A 176 0.74 -3.54 -21.59
N GLU A 177 1.08 -2.92 -22.72
CA GLU A 177 1.86 -3.50 -23.82
C GLU A 177 3.34 -3.67 -23.49
N GLY A 178 3.83 -3.09 -22.37
CA GLY A 178 5.22 -3.19 -21.96
C GLY A 178 6.14 -2.09 -22.49
N ASP A 179 5.59 -1.05 -23.11
CA ASP A 179 6.33 0.09 -23.66
C ASP A 179 6.49 1.20 -22.61
N TYR A 180 7.42 1.02 -21.68
CA TYR A 180 7.75 1.98 -20.61
C TYR A 180 9.25 2.01 -20.27
N ALA A 181 10.11 1.64 -21.24
CA ALA A 181 11.56 1.58 -21.05
C ALA A 181 12.21 2.95 -20.81
N ASP A 182 11.54 4.03 -21.21
CA ASP A 182 11.97 5.43 -21.02
C ASP A 182 11.54 5.98 -19.65
N LEU A 183 10.75 5.23 -18.85
CA LEU A 183 10.26 5.67 -17.56
C LEU A 183 11.09 5.08 -16.41
N HIS A 184 11.25 5.88 -15.38
CA HIS A 184 11.87 5.47 -14.12
C HIS A 184 10.81 4.92 -13.19
N TYR A 185 11.09 3.76 -12.59
CA TYR A 185 10.21 3.12 -11.60
C TYR A 185 10.98 2.06 -10.81
N THR A 186 10.51 1.77 -9.62
CA THR A 186 10.99 0.63 -8.82
C THR A 186 10.40 -0.66 -9.36
N LYS A 187 11.26 -1.60 -9.77
CA LYS A 187 10.82 -2.86 -10.43
C LYS A 187 9.80 -3.66 -9.63
N ASP A 188 9.92 -3.65 -8.30
CA ASP A 188 9.01 -4.37 -7.42
C ASP A 188 7.60 -3.74 -7.37
N LEU A 189 7.46 -2.48 -7.80
CA LEU A 189 6.18 -1.76 -7.83
C LEU A 189 5.42 -1.90 -9.15
N ILE A 190 6.02 -2.49 -10.19
CA ILE A 190 5.38 -2.58 -11.51
C ILE A 190 4.04 -3.34 -11.47
N GLY A 191 3.93 -4.34 -10.60
CA GLY A 191 2.67 -5.07 -10.38
C GLY A 191 1.56 -4.16 -9.85
N ILE A 192 1.89 -3.26 -8.92
CA ILE A 192 0.94 -2.29 -8.36
C ILE A 192 0.50 -1.30 -9.43
N TYR A 193 1.44 -0.77 -10.22
CA TYR A 193 1.11 0.11 -11.35
C TYR A 193 0.12 -0.55 -12.32
N LYS A 194 0.39 -1.80 -12.70
CA LYS A 194 -0.51 -2.54 -13.60
C LYS A 194 -1.89 -2.78 -13.00
N HIS A 195 -1.99 -3.09 -11.71
CA HIS A 195 -3.30 -3.23 -11.04
C HIS A 195 -4.07 -1.91 -11.02
N ILE A 196 -3.41 -0.79 -10.73
CA ILE A 196 -4.05 0.53 -10.77
C ILE A 196 -4.52 0.86 -12.19
N ILE A 197 -3.70 0.61 -13.21
CA ILE A 197 -4.06 0.82 -14.62
C ILE A 197 -5.25 -0.05 -15.00
N THR A 198 -5.24 -1.35 -14.67
CA THR A 198 -6.36 -2.25 -14.94
C THR A 198 -7.63 -1.76 -14.26
N ALA A 199 -7.56 -1.28 -13.01
CA ALA A 199 -8.71 -0.71 -12.32
C ALA A 199 -9.26 0.54 -13.04
N MET A 200 -8.39 1.42 -13.51
CA MET A 200 -8.79 2.60 -14.27
C MET A 200 -9.40 2.23 -15.63
N GLN A 201 -8.82 1.25 -16.34
CA GLN A 201 -9.39 0.73 -17.59
C GLN A 201 -10.77 0.09 -17.37
N CYS A 202 -10.92 -0.76 -16.34
CA CYS A 202 -12.21 -1.32 -15.96
C CYS A 202 -13.26 -0.24 -15.69
N ARG A 203 -12.87 0.83 -15.00
CA ARG A 203 -13.78 1.95 -14.74
C ARG A 203 -14.19 2.66 -16.04
N ILE A 204 -13.25 2.89 -16.94
CA ILE A 204 -13.53 3.49 -18.25
C ILE A 204 -14.51 2.61 -19.04
N TRP A 205 -14.29 1.30 -19.08
CA TRP A 205 -15.19 0.37 -19.79
C TRP A 205 -16.60 0.33 -19.20
N LEU A 206 -16.71 0.42 -17.87
CA LEU A 206 -18.03 0.57 -17.22
C LEU A 206 -18.73 1.87 -17.65
N ASP A 207 -18.03 2.98 -17.72
CA ASP A 207 -18.59 4.28 -18.13
C ASP A 207 -19.03 4.26 -19.62
N GLU A 208 -18.37 3.48 -20.45
CA GLU A 208 -18.64 3.31 -21.88
C GLU A 208 -19.63 2.19 -22.22
N GLY A 209 -19.95 1.34 -21.24
CA GLY A 209 -20.82 0.19 -21.43
C GLY A 209 -20.13 -1.00 -22.14
N GLU A 210 -18.81 -1.02 -22.19
CA GLU A 210 -17.97 -2.09 -22.77
C GLU A 210 -17.84 -3.29 -21.81
N MET A 211 -18.98 -3.92 -21.50
CA MET A 211 -19.07 -4.95 -20.45
C MET A 211 -18.21 -6.18 -20.72
N GLU A 212 -18.04 -6.58 -22.00
CA GLU A 212 -17.21 -7.73 -22.36
C GLU A 212 -15.75 -7.53 -21.92
N LYS A 213 -15.17 -6.34 -22.20
CA LYS A 213 -13.80 -6.01 -21.79
C LYS A 213 -13.67 -5.90 -20.27
N TYR A 214 -14.69 -5.36 -19.62
CA TYR A 214 -14.75 -5.28 -18.16
C TYR A 214 -14.72 -6.67 -17.53
N ASP A 215 -15.60 -7.59 -17.97
CA ASP A 215 -15.73 -8.95 -17.43
C ASP A 215 -14.44 -9.77 -17.65
N GLU A 216 -13.76 -9.59 -18.78
CA GLU A 216 -12.48 -10.25 -19.07
C GLU A 216 -11.36 -9.79 -18.15
N SER A 217 -11.40 -8.53 -17.69
CA SER A 217 -10.28 -7.89 -16.98
C SER A 217 -10.46 -7.81 -15.47
N ILE A 218 -11.69 -7.79 -14.97
CA ILE A 218 -11.98 -7.57 -13.55
C ILE A 218 -11.36 -8.63 -12.64
N GLY A 219 -11.28 -9.89 -13.10
CA GLY A 219 -10.67 -10.99 -12.36
C GLY A 219 -9.18 -10.79 -12.04
N VAL A 220 -8.46 -10.00 -12.84
CA VAL A 220 -7.04 -9.64 -12.56
C VAL A 220 -6.91 -8.85 -11.26
N LEU A 221 -7.98 -8.16 -10.84
CA LEU A 221 -7.99 -7.31 -9.65
C LEU A 221 -8.31 -8.07 -8.36
N ASP A 222 -8.56 -9.37 -8.39
CA ASP A 222 -8.93 -10.14 -7.20
C ASP A 222 -7.83 -10.12 -6.13
N GLU A 223 -6.56 -10.24 -6.52
CA GLU A 223 -5.44 -10.12 -5.58
C GLU A 223 -5.29 -8.69 -5.06
N PHE A 224 -5.49 -7.69 -5.91
CA PHE A 224 -5.46 -6.29 -5.50
C PHE A 224 -6.58 -5.98 -4.50
N ARG A 225 -7.76 -6.57 -4.69
CA ARG A 225 -8.93 -6.44 -3.79
C ARG A 225 -8.69 -7.03 -2.39
N LYS A 226 -7.84 -8.06 -2.26
CA LYS A 226 -7.49 -8.64 -0.94
C LYS A 226 -6.73 -7.65 -0.06
N ALA A 227 -5.95 -6.75 -0.64
CA ALA A 227 -5.29 -5.68 0.09
C ALA A 227 -6.30 -4.60 0.51
N PRO A 228 -6.33 -4.14 1.78
CA PRO A 228 -7.30 -3.13 2.23
C PRO A 228 -7.30 -1.86 1.39
N LEU A 229 -6.13 -1.37 0.98
CA LEU A 229 -6.01 -0.19 0.12
C LEU A 229 -6.51 -0.44 -1.31
N GLY A 230 -6.24 -1.62 -1.87
CA GLY A 230 -6.75 -2.01 -3.18
C GLY A 230 -8.27 -2.14 -3.18
N ARG A 231 -8.84 -2.77 -2.15
CA ARG A 231 -10.29 -2.84 -1.97
C ARG A 231 -10.91 -1.47 -1.94
N ARG A 232 -10.38 -0.58 -1.12
CA ARG A 232 -10.87 0.80 -0.99
C ARG A 232 -10.78 1.55 -2.30
N TRP A 233 -9.66 1.41 -3.04
CA TRP A 233 -9.50 2.00 -4.37
C TRP A 233 -10.63 1.58 -5.33
N LEU A 234 -10.93 0.29 -5.39
CA LEU A 234 -11.97 -0.25 -6.27
C LEU A 234 -13.37 0.22 -5.85
N GLU A 235 -13.64 0.28 -4.55
CA GLU A 235 -14.92 0.81 -4.02
C GLU A 235 -15.12 2.28 -4.42
N GLU A 236 -14.10 3.10 -4.34
CA GLU A 236 -14.14 4.51 -4.70
C GLU A 236 -14.30 4.74 -6.20
N LEU A 237 -13.81 3.84 -7.03
CA LEU A 237 -14.11 3.81 -8.46
C LEU A 237 -15.51 3.24 -8.76
N GLY A 238 -16.27 2.85 -7.76
CA GLY A 238 -17.60 2.29 -7.92
C GLY A 238 -17.61 0.81 -8.35
N MET A 239 -16.46 0.14 -8.27
CA MET A 239 -16.33 -1.29 -8.55
C MET A 239 -16.50 -2.08 -7.26
N LYS A 240 -17.74 -2.35 -6.87
CA LYS A 240 -18.05 -3.17 -5.70
C LYS A 240 -17.51 -4.60 -5.91
N ALA A 241 -17.17 -5.28 -4.79
CA ALA A 241 -17.00 -6.72 -4.84
C ALA A 241 -18.27 -7.33 -5.44
N ALA A 242 -18.12 -8.33 -6.32
CA ALA A 242 -19.24 -9.25 -6.52
C ALA A 242 -19.66 -9.67 -5.11
N GLU A 243 -20.93 -9.46 -4.75
CA GLU A 243 -21.48 -9.92 -3.48
C GLU A 243 -20.92 -11.33 -3.27
N GLU A 244 -20.27 -11.56 -2.13
CA GLU A 244 -20.02 -12.93 -1.68
C GLU A 244 -21.40 -13.56 -1.80
N ALA A 245 -21.55 -14.48 -2.72
CA ALA A 245 -22.80 -15.21 -2.89
C ALA A 245 -23.08 -15.73 -1.48
N GLU A 246 -24.13 -15.21 -0.87
CA GLU A 246 -24.61 -15.74 0.40
C GLU A 246 -24.60 -17.26 0.22
N PRO A 247 -23.95 -18.04 1.14
CA PRO A 247 -24.00 -19.48 1.01
C PRO A 247 -25.48 -19.80 0.89
N ALA A 248 -25.84 -20.40 -0.27
CA ALA A 248 -27.22 -20.82 -0.52
C ALA A 248 -27.63 -21.54 0.73
N ASP A 249 -28.66 -21.03 1.41
CA ASP A 249 -29.26 -21.67 2.56
C ASP A 249 -29.41 -23.14 2.21
N GLU A 250 -28.58 -23.99 2.82
CA GLU A 250 -28.82 -25.42 2.81
C GLU A 250 -30.20 -25.58 3.43
N GLU A 251 -31.19 -25.66 2.58
CA GLU A 251 -32.52 -26.05 2.90
C GLU A 251 -32.40 -27.32 3.74
N THR A 252 -32.53 -27.13 5.05
CA THR A 252 -32.61 -28.20 6.03
C THR A 252 -33.70 -29.15 5.57
N ALA A 253 -33.29 -30.24 4.90
CA ALA A 253 -34.15 -31.40 4.71
C ALA A 253 -34.44 -31.95 6.11
N GLU A 254 -35.57 -31.51 6.67
CA GLU A 254 -36.17 -32.18 7.82
C GLU A 254 -36.45 -33.63 7.43
N ALA A 255 -35.54 -34.52 7.80
CA ALA A 255 -35.83 -35.93 7.86
C ALA A 255 -36.68 -36.17 9.10
N GLU A 256 -37.96 -36.44 8.89
CA GLU A 256 -38.86 -37.05 9.87
C GLU A 256 -38.23 -38.34 10.35
N GLU A 257 -37.70 -38.40 11.58
CA GLU A 257 -37.44 -39.62 12.31
C GLU A 257 -38.61 -39.89 13.26
N GLU A 258 -39.37 -40.94 12.93
CA GLU A 258 -40.28 -41.59 13.85
C GLU A 258 -39.56 -42.19 15.07
N PRO A 259 -40.16 -42.17 16.27
CA PRO A 259 -39.55 -42.72 17.47
C PRO A 259 -39.84 -44.21 17.63
N ALA A 260 -38.82 -45.05 17.65
CA ALA A 260 -38.93 -46.42 18.17
C ALA A 260 -38.00 -46.55 19.42
N GLY A 261 -38.65 -46.77 20.54
CA GLY A 261 -37.98 -47.00 21.81
C GLY A 261 -37.32 -48.38 21.88
N THR A 262 -36.40 -48.53 22.79
CA THR A 262 -36.43 -49.58 23.87
C THR A 262 -35.16 -49.46 24.71
N GLU A 263 -35.41 -49.58 26.01
CA GLU A 263 -34.53 -49.66 27.18
C GLU A 263 -33.30 -50.56 27.04
N ALA A 264 -32.21 -50.20 27.72
CA ALA A 264 -31.55 -51.02 28.72
C ALA A 264 -30.29 -50.30 29.30
N GLU A 265 -30.28 -50.16 30.59
CA GLU A 265 -29.16 -49.82 31.49
C GLU A 265 -28.15 -50.98 31.63
N PRO A 266 -27.19 -50.86 32.58
CA PRO A 266 -25.83 -50.28 32.45
C PRO A 266 -24.73 -51.35 32.74
N ALA A 267 -23.46 -50.99 32.55
CA ALA A 267 -22.39 -51.72 33.25
C ALA A 267 -21.13 -50.84 33.38
N ASP A 268 -20.78 -50.71 34.64
CA ASP A 268 -19.53 -50.31 35.26
C ASP A 268 -18.24 -50.84 34.60
N SER A 269 -17.17 -50.08 34.72
CA SER A 269 -15.89 -50.41 35.38
C SER A 269 -14.86 -49.33 35.03
N GLU A 270 -14.45 -48.56 36.02
CA GLU A 270 -13.19 -48.63 36.74
C GLU A 270 -11.93 -48.50 35.88
N ALA A 271 -11.31 -47.35 36.07
CA ALA A 271 -10.01 -47.11 36.68
C ALA A 271 -8.77 -47.73 35.98
N GLU A 272 -7.81 -46.88 35.64
CA GLU A 272 -6.48 -46.98 36.23
C GLU A 272 -5.56 -45.83 35.79
N THR A 273 -4.95 -45.27 36.78
CA THR A 273 -3.86 -44.31 36.88
C THR A 273 -2.51 -44.93 36.47
N ALA A 274 -1.61 -44.08 36.00
CA ALA A 274 -0.15 -44.06 36.27
C ALA A 274 0.43 -42.88 35.48
N GLU A 275 0.89 -41.80 36.03
CA GLU A 275 2.12 -41.50 36.76
C GLU A 275 3.44 -41.80 36.00
N ALA A 276 4.16 -40.68 35.86
CA ALA A 276 5.59 -40.42 36.17
C ALA A 276 6.59 -40.82 35.09
N GLU A 277 7.52 -40.04 34.82
CA GLU A 277 8.82 -39.53 35.29
C GLU A 277 9.54 -38.95 34.09
N GLU A 278 10.04 -37.70 34.01
CA GLU A 278 11.25 -37.15 34.58
C GLU A 278 12.55 -37.93 34.19
N GLU A 279 13.43 -37.28 33.41
CA GLU A 279 14.90 -37.31 33.48
C GLU A 279 15.48 -36.40 32.42
N THR A 280 15.96 -35.25 32.74
CA THR A 280 17.28 -34.73 33.11
C THR A 280 18.47 -35.14 32.21
N ALA A 281 19.06 -34.05 31.72
CA ALA A 281 20.49 -33.73 31.65
C ALA A 281 21.44 -34.59 30.80
N THR A 282 22.25 -33.97 30.00
CA THR A 282 23.67 -33.68 30.26
C THR A 282 24.35 -33.09 29.03
N GLU A 283 25.05 -32.02 29.25
CA GLU A 283 26.35 -31.58 28.79
C GLU A 283 27.15 -32.48 27.85
N GLY A 284 27.84 -31.85 26.92
CA GLY A 284 28.94 -32.37 26.14
C GLY A 284 29.69 -31.29 25.41
N GLN A 285 30.70 -30.74 26.07
CA GLN A 285 31.80 -29.96 25.53
C GLN A 285 32.59 -30.82 24.53
N GLY A 286 33.29 -30.15 23.61
CA GLY A 286 34.46 -30.71 23.00
C GLY A 286 34.81 -30.21 21.61
N GLU A 287 35.83 -29.39 21.60
CA GLU A 287 36.84 -29.03 20.60
C GLU A 287 36.47 -28.11 19.45
#